data_fbb5c249d91006ff338bc0be72f399c2
#
_entry.id   fbb5c249d91006ff338bc0be72f399c2
#
_cell.length_a   1.000
_cell.length_b   1.000
_cell.length_c   1.000
_cell.angle_alpha   90.00
_cell.angle_beta   90.00
_cell.angle_gamma   90.00
#
_symmetry.space_group_name_H-M   'P 1'
#
loop_
_entity.id
_entity.type
_entity.pdbx_description
1 polymer ?
#
loop_
_entity_poly.entity_id
_entity_poly.type
_entity_poly.pdbx_seq_one_letter_code
_entity_poly.pdbx_strand_id
1 'polypeptide(L)'
;MMRRILRLLACGAVVLSLVACTPTGRAVGDTQDSMPSVAHDSTHKTDITVGFVGSTDTAADKKAIDALADDTLNVYYASLDTSGDSETADKIAATAQQGITDFVDRAVKIVIISGIDVTDANRDSWNQALTNVREAGIPVALLNPKHAPEDELLYAAILNTDDAASAKSVSIADAVITITRDEPHDRTIAVATE
;
A
#
# COMPACT_ATOMS: atom_id res chain seq x y z
N MET A 1 23.27 23.24 -42.64
CA MET A 1 21.95 22.95 -42.13
C MET A 1 21.82 21.53 -41.58
N MET A 2 22.51 20.51 -42.09
CA MET A 2 22.42 19.10 -41.63
C MET A 2 22.88 18.82 -40.19
N ARG A 3 23.84 19.58 -39.64
CA ARG A 3 24.36 19.38 -38.28
C ARG A 3 23.39 19.83 -37.13
N ARG A 4 22.40 20.67 -37.43
CA ARG A 4 21.41 21.12 -36.45
C ARG A 4 20.21 20.17 -36.30
N ILE A 5 19.91 19.42 -37.38
CA ILE A 5 18.84 18.44 -37.43
C ILE A 5 19.24 17.18 -36.64
N LEU A 6 20.53 16.81 -36.64
CA LEU A 6 21.04 15.63 -35.94
C LEU A 6 21.04 15.82 -34.40
N ARG A 7 21.08 17.06 -33.90
CA ARG A 7 21.04 17.35 -32.44
C ARG A 7 19.64 17.36 -31.88
N LEU A 8 18.61 17.57 -32.69
CA LEU A 8 17.21 17.52 -32.24
C LEU A 8 16.66 16.09 -32.21
N LEU A 9 17.21 15.16 -32.96
CA LEU A 9 16.85 13.74 -32.91
C LEU A 9 17.46 13.00 -31.71
N ALA A 10 18.57 13.47 -31.15
CA ALA A 10 19.20 12.87 -29.98
C ALA A 10 18.51 13.20 -28.65
N CYS A 11 17.74 14.30 -28.56
CA CYS A 11 16.98 14.65 -27.36
C CYS A 11 15.60 13.96 -27.24
N GLY A 12 15.07 13.41 -28.33
CA GLY A 12 13.78 12.73 -28.36
C GLY A 12 13.79 11.28 -27.87
N ALA A 13 14.97 10.67 -27.78
CA ALA A 13 15.11 9.24 -27.43
C ALA A 13 15.25 8.96 -25.91
N VAL A 14 15.43 9.98 -25.08
CA VAL A 14 15.69 9.80 -23.64
C VAL A 14 14.41 9.82 -22.79
N VAL A 15 13.27 10.25 -23.34
CA VAL A 15 12.01 10.40 -22.56
C VAL A 15 11.18 9.11 -22.52
N LEU A 16 11.54 8.07 -23.26
CA LEU A 16 10.75 6.82 -23.38
C LEU A 16 11.17 5.69 -22.41
N SER A 17 12.10 5.91 -21.50
CA SER A 17 12.65 4.85 -20.64
C SER A 17 12.20 4.88 -19.18
N LEU A 18 11.19 5.68 -18.79
CA LEU A 18 10.72 5.79 -17.40
C LEU A 18 9.37 5.10 -17.10
N VAL A 19 8.85 4.27 -18.00
CA VAL A 19 7.54 3.61 -17.80
C VAL A 19 7.68 2.14 -17.36
N ALA A 20 8.76 1.73 -16.72
CA ALA A 20 9.09 0.30 -16.63
C ALA A 20 8.93 -0.35 -15.25
N CYS A 21 8.21 0.23 -14.26
CA CYS A 21 8.17 -0.36 -12.91
C CYS A 21 6.79 -0.76 -12.38
N THR A 22 5.69 -0.49 -13.09
CA THR A 22 4.38 -0.97 -12.64
C THR A 22 4.02 -2.30 -13.30
N PRO A 23 3.61 -3.32 -12.53
CA PRO A 23 3.19 -4.58 -13.10
C PRO A 23 1.97 -4.40 -14.00
N THR A 24 1.97 -5.06 -15.17
CA THR A 24 0.87 -4.98 -16.12
C THR A 24 -0.25 -5.93 -15.70
N GLY A 25 -1.47 -5.40 -15.53
CA GLY A 25 -2.66 -6.19 -15.27
C GLY A 25 -2.82 -6.72 -13.84
N ARG A 26 -1.99 -6.26 -12.89
CA ARG A 26 -2.13 -6.57 -11.45
C ARG A 26 -1.63 -5.42 -10.59
N ALA A 27 -2.00 -5.42 -9.30
CA ALA A 27 -1.46 -4.47 -8.34
C ALA A 27 0.04 -4.72 -8.08
N VAL A 28 0.75 -3.71 -7.56
CA VAL A 28 2.11 -3.89 -7.04
C VAL A 28 2.04 -4.81 -5.82
N GLY A 29 2.87 -5.85 -5.77
CA GLY A 29 2.88 -6.83 -4.69
C GLY A 29 1.78 -7.89 -4.75
N ASP A 30 0.85 -7.82 -5.71
CA ASP A 30 -0.21 -8.82 -5.90
C ASP A 30 0.33 -10.00 -6.74
N THR A 31 0.95 -10.94 -6.08
CA THR A 31 1.57 -12.11 -6.72
C THR A 31 0.65 -13.32 -6.79
N GLN A 32 -0.36 -13.42 -5.92
CA GLN A 32 -1.25 -14.56 -5.80
C GLN A 32 -0.46 -15.90 -5.89
N ASP A 33 -0.78 -16.78 -6.83
CA ASP A 33 -0.10 -18.06 -7.04
C ASP A 33 1.19 -17.95 -7.88
N SER A 34 1.57 -16.75 -8.28
CA SER A 34 2.69 -16.54 -9.22
C SER A 34 3.98 -16.24 -8.48
N MET A 35 4.94 -17.17 -8.50
CA MET A 35 6.30 -16.89 -8.02
C MET A 35 6.95 -15.79 -8.89
N PRO A 36 7.65 -14.81 -8.29
CA PRO A 36 8.43 -13.85 -9.07
C PRO A 36 9.57 -14.56 -9.81
N SER A 37 9.93 -14.03 -10.97
CA SER A 37 11.05 -14.56 -11.77
C SER A 37 12.41 -14.36 -11.10
N VAL A 38 12.49 -13.42 -10.16
CA VAL A 38 13.66 -13.11 -9.33
C VAL A 38 13.19 -13.05 -7.88
N ALA A 39 13.84 -13.79 -7.00
CA ALA A 39 13.51 -13.75 -5.58
C ALA A 39 13.91 -12.40 -4.96
N HIS A 40 13.00 -11.80 -4.20
CA HIS A 40 13.20 -10.52 -3.48
C HIS A 40 13.49 -10.77 -1.98
N ASP A 41 14.19 -11.85 -1.67
CA ASP A 41 14.49 -12.32 -0.32
C ASP A 41 15.66 -11.58 0.38
N SER A 42 16.33 -10.68 -0.35
CA SER A 42 17.46 -9.91 0.19
C SER A 42 17.07 -8.78 1.14
N THR A 43 15.78 -8.46 1.24
CA THR A 43 15.30 -7.40 2.15
C THR A 43 15.20 -7.94 3.57
N HIS A 44 16.02 -7.39 4.49
CA HIS A 44 15.90 -7.73 5.91
C HIS A 44 14.63 -7.14 6.51
N LYS A 45 14.06 -7.81 7.52
CA LYS A 45 12.85 -7.33 8.22
C LYS A 45 13.01 -5.89 8.74
N THR A 46 14.18 -5.58 9.29
CA THR A 46 14.51 -4.24 9.82
C THR A 46 14.58 -3.13 8.76
N ASP A 47 14.69 -3.49 7.48
CA ASP A 47 14.75 -2.54 6.37
C ASP A 47 13.37 -2.30 5.76
N ILE A 48 12.35 -3.05 6.22
CA ILE A 48 10.97 -2.86 5.78
C ILE A 48 10.37 -1.68 6.55
N THR A 49 10.11 -0.61 5.80
CA THR A 49 9.40 0.57 6.30
C THR A 49 7.93 0.48 5.89
N VAL A 50 7.05 0.55 6.89
CA VAL A 50 5.60 0.48 6.72
C VAL A 50 5.01 1.86 6.92
N GLY A 51 4.27 2.39 5.93
CA GLY A 51 3.41 3.53 6.13
C GLY A 51 2.03 3.06 6.57
N PHE A 52 1.64 3.32 7.80
CA PHE A 52 0.35 2.90 8.35
C PHE A 52 -0.60 4.10 8.44
N VAL A 53 -1.62 4.11 7.60
CA VAL A 53 -2.73 5.08 7.68
C VAL A 53 -3.76 4.51 8.65
N GLY A 54 -4.01 5.24 9.73
CA GLY A 54 -4.95 4.82 10.76
C GLY A 54 -6.40 4.87 10.31
N SER A 55 -7.26 4.40 11.19
CA SER A 55 -8.71 4.43 11.07
C SER A 55 -9.34 5.25 12.20
N THR A 56 -10.66 5.23 12.31
CA THR A 56 -11.40 5.76 13.46
C THR A 56 -11.34 4.83 14.68
N ASP A 57 -10.92 3.57 14.50
CA ASP A 57 -10.67 2.61 15.59
C ASP A 57 -9.18 2.60 15.96
N THR A 58 -8.78 3.61 16.74
CA THR A 58 -7.38 3.76 17.18
C THR A 58 -6.89 2.62 18.05
N ALA A 59 -7.79 1.86 18.70
CA ALA A 59 -7.42 0.73 19.53
C ALA A 59 -7.02 -0.49 18.66
N ALA A 60 -7.76 -0.73 17.58
CA ALA A 60 -7.42 -1.76 16.60
C ALA A 60 -6.12 -1.38 15.84
N ASP A 61 -6.00 -0.11 15.44
CA ASP A 61 -4.78 0.41 14.80
C ASP A 61 -3.56 0.19 15.69
N LYS A 62 -3.66 0.52 16.97
CA LYS A 62 -2.56 0.33 17.92
C LYS A 62 -2.12 -1.13 18.02
N LYS A 63 -3.06 -2.10 18.08
CA LYS A 63 -2.71 -3.52 18.12
C LYS A 63 -1.95 -3.95 16.86
N ALA A 64 -2.40 -3.51 15.70
CA ALA A 64 -1.72 -3.82 14.44
C ALA A 64 -0.32 -3.21 14.38
N ILE A 65 -0.15 -1.96 14.84
CA ILE A 65 1.14 -1.27 14.87
C ILE A 65 2.09 -1.95 15.86
N ASP A 66 1.61 -2.29 17.07
CA ASP A 66 2.41 -2.98 18.07
C ASP A 66 2.89 -4.34 17.53
N ALA A 67 2.00 -5.13 16.89
CA ALA A 67 2.37 -6.41 16.31
C ALA A 67 3.41 -6.30 15.18
N LEU A 68 3.33 -5.25 14.35
CA LEU A 68 4.34 -4.96 13.32
C LEU A 68 5.70 -4.58 13.95
N ALA A 69 5.68 -3.74 15.00
CA ALA A 69 6.87 -3.27 15.69
C ALA A 69 7.55 -4.39 16.49
N ASP A 70 6.79 -5.27 17.14
CA ASP A 70 7.30 -6.44 17.88
C ASP A 70 8.06 -7.39 16.96
N ASP A 71 7.66 -7.47 15.69
CA ASP A 71 8.36 -8.24 14.65
C ASP A 71 9.48 -7.45 13.94
N THR A 72 9.88 -6.32 14.53
CA THR A 72 11.00 -5.46 14.10
C THR A 72 10.80 -4.66 12.80
N LEU A 73 9.58 -4.50 12.31
CA LEU A 73 9.29 -3.63 11.18
C LEU A 73 9.27 -2.15 11.63
N ASN A 74 9.73 -1.26 10.75
CA ASN A 74 9.72 0.18 11.02
C ASN A 74 8.39 0.79 10.58
N VAL A 75 7.54 1.21 11.52
CA VAL A 75 6.20 1.74 11.23
C VAL A 75 6.18 3.26 11.35
N TYR A 76 5.78 3.95 10.27
CA TYR A 76 5.39 5.35 10.25
C TYR A 76 3.87 5.42 10.32
N TYR A 77 3.33 6.12 11.30
CA TYR A 77 1.89 6.20 11.53
C TYR A 77 1.33 7.56 11.15
N ALA A 78 0.33 7.58 10.28
CA ALA A 78 -0.51 8.73 9.99
C ALA A 78 -1.84 8.56 10.72
N SER A 79 -2.01 9.28 11.84
CA SER A 79 -3.26 9.29 12.61
C SER A 79 -4.36 10.04 11.85
N LEU A 80 -5.56 9.50 11.88
CA LEU A 80 -6.75 10.26 11.54
C LEU A 80 -7.19 11.00 12.81
N ASP A 81 -6.93 12.31 12.86
CA ASP A 81 -7.40 13.13 13.96
C ASP A 81 -8.91 13.33 13.84
N THR A 82 -9.66 12.64 14.69
CA THR A 82 -11.12 12.73 14.77
C THR A 82 -11.58 13.60 15.95
N SER A 83 -10.70 14.46 16.47
CA SER A 83 -10.98 15.29 17.68
C SER A 83 -12.01 16.39 17.47
N GLY A 84 -12.57 16.55 16.26
CA GLY A 84 -13.60 17.57 15.94
C GLY A 84 -15.00 16.96 15.87
N ASP A 85 -15.96 17.57 16.57
CA ASP A 85 -17.37 17.14 16.63
C ASP A 85 -18.14 17.08 15.28
N SER A 86 -17.47 17.20 14.13
CA SER A 86 -18.06 17.24 12.80
C SER A 86 -17.11 16.82 11.68
N GLU A 87 -16.30 15.79 11.90
CA GLU A 87 -15.50 15.27 10.79
C GLU A 87 -16.38 14.47 9.84
N THR A 88 -16.57 15.02 8.64
CA THR A 88 -17.26 14.32 7.56
C THR A 88 -16.37 13.21 6.99
N ALA A 89 -16.97 12.16 6.44
CA ALA A 89 -16.25 11.07 5.79
C ALA A 89 -15.24 11.59 4.74
N ASP A 90 -15.54 12.70 4.07
CA ASP A 90 -14.66 13.32 3.08
C ASP A 90 -13.40 13.95 3.70
N LYS A 91 -13.50 14.55 4.89
CA LYS A 91 -12.33 15.08 5.60
C LYS A 91 -11.42 13.96 6.10
N ILE A 92 -12.02 12.89 6.63
CA ILE A 92 -11.28 11.70 7.04
C ILE A 92 -10.54 11.10 5.85
N ALA A 93 -11.21 10.97 4.71
CA ALA A 93 -10.59 10.49 3.47
C ALA A 93 -9.44 11.41 3.02
N ALA A 94 -9.64 12.74 3.03
CA ALA A 94 -8.61 13.71 2.64
C ALA A 94 -7.37 13.64 3.56
N THR A 95 -7.56 13.51 4.88
CA THR A 95 -6.45 13.34 5.84
C THR A 95 -5.69 12.05 5.59
N ALA A 96 -6.40 10.95 5.35
CA ALA A 96 -5.80 9.66 5.01
C ALA A 96 -4.97 9.76 3.72
N GLN A 97 -5.50 10.39 2.68
CA GLN A 97 -4.82 10.59 1.38
C GLN A 97 -3.58 11.47 1.51
N GLN A 98 -3.61 12.48 2.40
CA GLN A 98 -2.41 13.27 2.71
C GLN A 98 -1.33 12.39 3.36
N GLY A 99 -1.69 11.54 4.33
CA GLY A 99 -0.76 10.59 4.95
C GLY A 99 -0.14 9.63 3.92
N ILE A 100 -0.94 9.16 2.96
CA ILE A 100 -0.45 8.33 1.84
C ILE A 100 0.58 9.10 1.02
N THR A 101 0.33 10.36 0.67
CA THR A 101 1.27 11.19 -0.08
C THR A 101 2.60 11.32 0.67
N ASP A 102 2.56 11.59 1.97
CA ASP A 102 3.76 11.68 2.81
C ASP A 102 4.56 10.36 2.84
N PHE A 103 3.87 9.20 2.78
CA PHE A 103 4.53 7.89 2.71
C PHE A 103 5.16 7.61 1.36
N VAL A 104 4.54 8.04 0.25
CA VAL A 104 5.15 7.98 -1.08
C VAL A 104 6.43 8.82 -1.11
N ASP A 105 6.40 10.04 -0.58
CA ASP A 105 7.56 10.93 -0.51
C ASP A 105 8.69 10.35 0.36
N ARG A 106 8.35 9.57 1.38
CA ARG A 106 9.32 8.84 2.23
C ARG A 106 9.81 7.54 1.61
N ALA A 107 9.28 7.12 0.46
CA ALA A 107 9.59 5.87 -0.22
C ALA A 107 9.48 4.64 0.72
N VAL A 108 8.37 4.55 1.47
CA VAL A 108 8.10 3.36 2.31
C VAL A 108 8.02 2.11 1.45
N LYS A 109 8.22 0.95 2.04
CA LYS A 109 8.19 -0.34 1.31
C LYS A 109 6.79 -0.89 1.09
N ILE A 110 5.84 -0.49 1.93
CA ILE A 110 4.42 -0.86 1.82
C ILE A 110 3.57 0.21 2.50
N VAL A 111 2.38 0.45 2.00
CA VAL A 111 1.35 1.26 2.67
C VAL A 111 0.24 0.34 3.16
N ILE A 112 -0.08 0.41 4.45
CA ILE A 112 -1.26 -0.22 5.05
C ILE A 112 -2.31 0.86 5.28
N ILE A 113 -3.55 0.63 4.85
CA ILE A 113 -4.67 1.54 5.09
C ILE A 113 -5.71 0.81 5.92
N SER A 114 -5.88 1.25 7.17
CA SER A 114 -6.84 0.66 8.10
C SER A 114 -8.24 1.25 7.88
N GLY A 115 -9.24 0.39 7.76
CA GLY A 115 -10.64 0.78 7.73
C GLY A 115 -11.05 1.70 6.58
N ILE A 116 -10.37 1.63 5.44
CA ILE A 116 -10.72 2.43 4.25
C ILE A 116 -12.21 2.28 3.93
N ASP A 117 -12.85 3.39 3.58
CA ASP A 117 -14.28 3.46 3.24
C ASP A 117 -14.46 4.23 1.93
N VAL A 118 -14.50 3.52 0.81
CA VAL A 118 -14.69 4.11 -0.51
C VAL A 118 -16.17 4.23 -0.80
N THR A 119 -16.63 5.47 -0.99
CA THR A 119 -18.02 5.82 -1.32
C THR A 119 -18.09 6.48 -2.69
N ASP A 120 -19.27 6.66 -3.24
CA ASP A 120 -19.44 7.39 -4.51
C ASP A 120 -18.88 8.82 -4.45
N ALA A 121 -18.93 9.46 -3.28
CA ALA A 121 -18.47 10.83 -3.09
C ALA A 121 -16.94 10.97 -3.09
N ASN A 122 -16.21 9.95 -2.61
CA ASN A 122 -14.76 10.00 -2.45
C ASN A 122 -13.98 9.02 -3.35
N ARG A 123 -14.68 8.26 -4.20
CA ARG A 123 -14.07 7.24 -5.08
C ARG A 123 -12.95 7.81 -5.95
N ASP A 124 -13.21 8.92 -6.62
CA ASP A 124 -12.24 9.51 -7.55
C ASP A 124 -10.97 9.97 -6.83
N SER A 125 -11.10 10.56 -5.64
CA SER A 125 -9.96 10.98 -4.84
C SER A 125 -9.16 9.80 -4.29
N TRP A 126 -9.83 8.71 -3.87
CA TRP A 126 -9.15 7.48 -3.46
C TRP A 126 -8.43 6.83 -4.64
N ASN A 127 -9.08 6.71 -5.78
CA ASN A 127 -8.45 6.15 -6.98
C ASN A 127 -7.20 6.95 -7.38
N GLN A 128 -7.26 8.28 -7.32
CA GLN A 128 -6.10 9.12 -7.61
C GLN A 128 -4.96 8.90 -6.60
N ALA A 129 -5.24 8.88 -5.30
CA ALA A 129 -4.23 8.68 -4.27
C ALA A 129 -3.56 7.30 -4.40
N LEU A 130 -4.35 6.24 -4.60
CA LEU A 130 -3.85 4.88 -4.75
C LEU A 130 -3.10 4.67 -6.08
N THR A 131 -3.51 5.35 -7.15
CA THR A 131 -2.77 5.35 -8.42
C THR A 131 -1.38 5.93 -8.22
N ASN A 132 -1.24 7.03 -7.48
CA ASN A 132 0.07 7.63 -7.18
C ASN A 132 0.99 6.65 -6.43
N VAL A 133 0.45 5.91 -5.44
CA VAL A 133 1.19 4.85 -4.72
C VAL A 133 1.65 3.75 -5.69
N ARG A 134 0.73 3.30 -6.55
CA ARG A 134 1.01 2.28 -7.56
C ARG A 134 2.09 2.73 -8.55
N GLU A 135 2.03 3.98 -9.01
CA GLU A 135 3.03 4.56 -9.92
C GLU A 135 4.41 4.70 -9.25
N ALA A 136 4.44 4.88 -7.93
CA ALA A 136 5.67 4.84 -7.14
C ALA A 136 6.22 3.42 -6.93
N GLY A 137 5.50 2.38 -7.39
CA GLY A 137 5.90 0.99 -7.23
C GLY A 137 5.79 0.46 -5.79
N ILE A 138 4.93 1.07 -4.98
CA ILE A 138 4.73 0.71 -3.57
C ILE A 138 3.46 -0.16 -3.47
N PRO A 139 3.51 -1.36 -2.87
CA PRO A 139 2.33 -2.16 -2.62
C PRO A 139 1.42 -1.51 -1.56
N VAL A 140 0.11 -1.72 -1.71
CA VAL A 140 -0.91 -1.30 -0.74
C VAL A 140 -1.60 -2.53 -0.17
N ALA A 141 -1.72 -2.61 1.14
CA ALA A 141 -2.56 -3.58 1.83
C ALA A 141 -3.72 -2.86 2.55
N LEU A 142 -4.92 -3.39 2.44
CA LEU A 142 -6.11 -2.84 3.08
C LEU A 142 -6.41 -3.64 4.35
N LEU A 143 -6.31 -3.02 5.53
CA LEU A 143 -6.63 -3.68 6.79
C LEU A 143 -8.10 -3.42 7.14
N ASN A 144 -8.90 -4.49 7.23
CA ASN A 144 -10.33 -4.44 7.57
C ASN A 144 -11.09 -3.34 6.81
N PRO A 145 -11.05 -3.28 5.46
CA PRO A 145 -11.74 -2.25 4.71
C PRO A 145 -13.25 -2.33 4.93
N LYS A 146 -13.93 -1.19 5.10
CA LYS A 146 -15.40 -1.13 5.10
C LYS A 146 -15.92 -1.30 3.67
N HIS A 147 -15.41 -0.50 2.76
CA HIS A 147 -15.63 -0.63 1.32
C HIS A 147 -14.28 -0.46 0.62
N ALA A 148 -13.79 -1.55 0.00
CA ALA A 148 -12.57 -1.52 -0.78
C ALA A 148 -12.77 -0.79 -2.12
N PRO A 149 -11.69 -0.27 -2.75
CA PRO A 149 -11.76 0.20 -4.13
C PRO A 149 -12.26 -0.89 -5.09
N GLU A 150 -13.06 -0.51 -6.07
CA GLU A 150 -13.55 -1.44 -7.12
C GLU A 150 -12.42 -1.88 -8.06
N ASP A 151 -11.42 -1.01 -8.28
CA ASP A 151 -10.25 -1.33 -9.08
C ASP A 151 -9.23 -2.12 -8.24
N GLU A 152 -9.18 -3.42 -8.47
CA GLU A 152 -8.27 -4.34 -7.80
C GLU A 152 -6.79 -4.12 -8.15
N LEU A 153 -6.48 -3.31 -9.14
CA LEU A 153 -5.09 -2.93 -9.47
C LEU A 153 -4.49 -1.95 -8.46
N LEU A 154 -5.30 -1.41 -7.55
CA LEU A 154 -4.90 -0.37 -6.59
C LEU A 154 -4.40 -0.92 -5.25
N TYR A 155 -4.57 -2.22 -4.98
CA TYR A 155 -4.11 -2.84 -3.73
C TYR A 155 -3.68 -4.29 -3.95
N ALA A 156 -2.68 -4.73 -3.20
CA ALA A 156 -2.11 -6.09 -3.29
C ALA A 156 -2.98 -7.12 -2.58
N ALA A 157 -3.44 -6.80 -1.36
CA ALA A 157 -4.21 -7.72 -0.54
C ALA A 157 -5.15 -6.98 0.42
N ILE A 158 -6.17 -7.72 0.89
CA ILE A 158 -7.00 -7.38 2.03
C ILE A 158 -6.50 -8.20 3.23
N LEU A 159 -6.15 -7.53 4.32
CA LEU A 159 -5.79 -8.14 5.60
C LEU A 159 -7.03 -8.12 6.50
N ASN A 160 -7.47 -9.29 6.94
CA ASN A 160 -8.69 -9.43 7.73
C ASN A 160 -8.35 -9.97 9.13
N THR A 161 -8.64 -9.21 10.18
CA THR A 161 -8.43 -9.63 11.56
C THR A 161 -9.62 -10.39 12.14
N ASP A 162 -10.81 -10.35 11.55
CA ASP A 162 -11.99 -11.06 12.04
C ASP A 162 -11.81 -12.57 11.96
N ASP A 163 -10.98 -13.04 11.04
CA ASP A 163 -10.64 -14.44 10.85
C ASP A 163 -9.32 -14.84 11.55
N ALA A 164 -8.83 -14.05 12.51
CA ALA A 164 -7.57 -14.29 13.21
C ALA A 164 -7.49 -15.67 13.90
N ALA A 165 -8.62 -16.21 14.34
CA ALA A 165 -8.73 -17.55 14.93
C ALA A 165 -8.71 -18.70 13.89
N SER A 166 -8.65 -18.39 12.59
CA SER A 166 -8.57 -19.37 11.51
C SER A 166 -7.25 -20.14 11.58
N ALA A 167 -7.29 -21.42 11.28
CA ALA A 167 -6.08 -22.26 11.15
C ALA A 167 -5.12 -21.80 10.03
N LYS A 168 -5.57 -20.89 9.15
CA LYS A 168 -4.77 -20.29 8.08
C LYS A 168 -4.31 -18.87 8.40
N SER A 169 -4.63 -18.36 9.59
CA SER A 169 -4.19 -17.02 10.01
C SER A 169 -2.66 -16.98 10.15
N VAL A 170 -2.07 -15.89 9.68
CA VAL A 170 -0.64 -15.58 9.83
C VAL A 170 -0.48 -14.32 10.66
N SER A 171 0.73 -14.01 11.15
CA SER A 171 0.95 -12.70 11.76
C SER A 171 0.79 -11.58 10.74
N ILE A 172 0.33 -10.40 11.15
CA ILE A 172 0.25 -9.25 10.24
C ILE A 172 1.63 -8.90 9.67
N ALA A 173 2.69 -9.11 10.43
CA ALA A 173 4.06 -8.87 10.01
C ALA A 173 4.49 -9.86 8.92
N ASP A 174 4.18 -11.15 9.05
CA ASP A 174 4.48 -12.14 8.01
C ASP A 174 3.73 -11.84 6.71
N ALA A 175 2.45 -11.44 6.79
CA ALA A 175 1.69 -11.01 5.61
C ALA A 175 2.35 -9.82 4.91
N VAL A 176 2.79 -8.80 5.66
CA VAL A 176 3.50 -7.62 5.14
C VAL A 176 4.82 -8.02 4.47
N ILE A 177 5.59 -8.90 5.09
CA ILE A 177 6.87 -9.40 4.55
C ILE A 177 6.63 -10.14 3.23
N THR A 178 5.65 -11.05 3.20
CA THR A 178 5.25 -11.81 2.02
C THR A 178 4.90 -10.88 0.85
N ILE A 179 4.06 -9.85 1.09
CA ILE A 179 3.68 -8.87 0.07
C ILE A 179 4.90 -8.07 -0.42
N THR A 180 5.76 -7.59 0.50
CA THR A 180 6.93 -6.77 0.13
C THR A 180 8.03 -7.55 -0.59
N ARG A 181 8.05 -8.87 -0.46
CA ARG A 181 8.97 -9.77 -1.17
C ARG A 181 8.41 -10.34 -2.45
N ASP A 182 7.21 -9.91 -2.85
CA ASP A 182 6.50 -10.48 -4.00
C ASP A 182 6.33 -12.01 -3.88
N GLU A 183 6.24 -12.55 -2.66
CA GLU A 183 5.99 -13.98 -2.45
C GLU A 183 4.50 -14.30 -2.69
N PRO A 184 4.15 -15.53 -3.13
CA PRO A 184 2.77 -15.92 -3.36
C PRO A 184 1.90 -15.81 -2.11
N HIS A 185 0.72 -15.20 -2.27
CA HIS A 185 -0.27 -15.05 -1.21
C HIS A 185 -1.69 -14.96 -1.76
N ASP A 186 -2.66 -15.28 -0.93
CA ASP A 186 -4.07 -15.08 -1.26
C ASP A 186 -4.41 -13.58 -1.33
N ARG A 187 -5.44 -13.23 -2.11
CA ARG A 187 -5.95 -11.86 -2.20
C ARG A 187 -6.52 -11.35 -0.87
N THR A 188 -7.09 -12.25 -0.08
CA THR A 188 -7.55 -11.97 1.27
C THR A 188 -6.78 -12.85 2.24
N ILE A 189 -6.09 -12.23 3.19
CA ILE A 189 -5.24 -12.90 4.16
C ILE A 189 -5.84 -12.71 5.53
N ALA A 190 -6.13 -13.81 6.22
CA ALA A 190 -6.48 -13.78 7.63
C ALA A 190 -5.23 -13.46 8.46
N VAL A 191 -5.27 -12.40 9.26
CA VAL A 191 -4.12 -11.95 10.04
C VAL A 191 -4.42 -11.85 11.53
N ALA A 192 -3.41 -12.20 12.35
CA ALA A 192 -3.42 -11.96 13.78
C ALA A 192 -2.55 -10.72 14.11
N THR A 193 -3.00 -9.97 15.13
CA THR A 193 -2.34 -8.78 15.67
C THR A 193 -1.91 -8.98 17.14
N GLU A 194 -1.69 -10.25 17.51
CA GLU A 194 -1.24 -10.67 18.87
C GLU A 194 0.03 -11.50 18.74
#